data_a12bd31d2d3668f946b59d3f3d460ffb
#
_entry.id   a12bd31d2d3668f946b59d3f3d460ffb
#
_cell.length_a   1.000
_cell.length_b   1.000
_cell.length_c   1.000
_cell.angle_alpha   90.00
_cell.angle_beta   90.00
_cell.angle_gamma   90.00
#
_symmetry.space_group_name_H-M   'P 1'
#
loop_
_entity.id
_entity.type
_entity.pdbx_description
1 polymer ?
#
loop_
_entity_poly.entity_id
_entity_poly.type
_entity_poly.pdbx_seq_one_letter_code
_entity_poly.pdbx_strand_id
1 'polypeptide(L)'
;MIYGYARVSTATQSRDGNSLEEQSAALVSYGCQEIITESFTGQTMDRPKFQELLNRLQANDTLVVCKLDRFARTAIEGVQTVKELFERGIKVHILNMGLIENTLTGNLILTVMLAFAEYERGMIVERTQMGKAAARQNPNFKDGRPKKYSSAQIALALDLLNDGKTYREVENMTGISKSTLVRAKR
;
A
#
# COMPACT_ATOMS: atom_id res chain seq x y z
N MET A 1 -8.08 16.51 -22.92
CA MET A 1 -9.20 16.41 -21.95
C MET A 1 -8.69 16.57 -20.52
N ILE A 2 -9.60 16.81 -19.56
CA ILE A 2 -9.26 16.91 -18.13
C ILE A 2 -9.92 15.73 -17.40
N TYR A 3 -9.11 14.83 -16.90
CA TYR A 3 -9.54 13.63 -16.20
C TYR A 3 -9.31 13.77 -14.69
N GLY A 4 -10.32 13.45 -13.89
CA GLY A 4 -10.21 13.37 -12.44
C GLY A 4 -10.05 11.93 -11.96
N TYR A 5 -9.22 11.73 -10.94
CA TYR A 5 -9.14 10.43 -10.26
C TYR A 5 -9.33 10.59 -8.77
N ALA A 6 -10.25 9.80 -8.22
CA ALA A 6 -10.56 9.75 -6.80
C ALA A 6 -10.53 8.32 -6.29
N ARG A 7 -10.00 8.09 -5.08
CA ARG A 7 -9.99 6.77 -4.46
C ARG A 7 -10.19 6.82 -2.95
N VAL A 8 -10.82 5.76 -2.44
CA VAL A 8 -10.95 5.52 -1.01
C VAL A 8 -10.62 4.06 -0.68
N SER A 9 -10.17 3.81 0.56
CA SER A 9 -10.17 2.47 1.12
C SER A 9 -11.48 2.25 1.88
N THR A 10 -12.09 1.08 1.78
CA THR A 10 -13.34 0.73 2.50
C THR A 10 -13.23 0.87 4.02
N ALA A 11 -12.02 0.83 4.59
CA ALA A 11 -11.77 1.01 6.02
C ALA A 11 -11.77 2.49 6.47
N THR A 12 -11.68 3.45 5.55
CA THR A 12 -11.48 4.89 5.86
C THR A 12 -12.64 5.78 5.45
N GLN A 13 -13.79 5.21 5.06
CA GLN A 13 -14.96 5.97 4.57
C GLN A 13 -15.58 6.95 5.59
N SER A 14 -15.15 6.98 6.83
CA SER A 14 -15.83 7.73 7.90
C SER A 14 -14.98 8.74 8.67
N ARG A 15 -13.74 9.03 8.25
CA ARG A 15 -12.89 9.98 8.99
C ARG A 15 -12.17 10.96 8.07
N ASP A 16 -12.38 12.27 8.34
CA ASP A 16 -11.52 13.40 7.97
C ASP A 16 -11.47 13.79 6.48
N GLY A 17 -12.56 14.36 5.91
CA GLY A 17 -12.46 15.14 4.67
C GLY A 17 -11.90 14.39 3.45
N ASN A 18 -12.00 13.06 3.45
CA ASN A 18 -11.41 12.17 2.46
C ASN A 18 -12.44 11.24 1.80
N SER A 19 -13.75 11.57 1.92
CA SER A 19 -14.79 10.77 1.30
C SER A 19 -14.68 10.82 -0.24
N LEU A 20 -15.23 9.82 -0.90
CA LEU A 20 -15.25 9.78 -2.36
C LEU A 20 -16.08 10.92 -2.92
N GLU A 21 -17.14 11.31 -2.22
CA GLU A 21 -18.04 12.40 -2.55
C GLU A 21 -17.32 13.75 -2.52
N GLU A 22 -16.55 14.01 -1.47
CA GLU A 22 -15.77 15.27 -1.33
C GLU A 22 -14.69 15.38 -2.39
N GLN A 23 -13.96 14.28 -2.66
CA GLN A 23 -12.97 14.24 -3.73
C GLN A 23 -13.63 14.49 -5.09
N SER A 24 -14.75 13.82 -5.37
CA SER A 24 -15.49 13.98 -6.62
C SER A 24 -16.01 15.42 -6.79
N ALA A 25 -16.56 16.01 -5.73
CA ALA A 25 -17.03 17.40 -5.76
C ALA A 25 -15.88 18.38 -6.05
N ALA A 26 -14.71 18.19 -5.45
CA ALA A 26 -13.53 19.01 -5.71
C ALA A 26 -13.05 18.88 -7.18
N LEU A 27 -13.07 17.67 -7.74
CA LEU A 27 -12.70 17.41 -9.13
C LEU A 27 -13.71 18.00 -10.11
N VAL A 28 -15.02 17.92 -9.81
CA VAL A 28 -16.08 18.62 -10.60
C VAL A 28 -15.86 20.13 -10.56
N SER A 29 -15.63 20.70 -9.39
CA SER A 29 -15.39 22.14 -9.21
C SER A 29 -14.15 22.63 -9.97
N TYR A 30 -13.13 21.78 -10.13
CA TYR A 30 -11.96 22.08 -10.94
C TYR A 30 -12.27 22.08 -12.45
N GLY A 31 -13.32 21.39 -12.88
CA GLY A 31 -13.70 21.28 -14.28
C GLY A 31 -13.26 19.99 -14.96
N CYS A 32 -13.08 18.90 -14.20
CA CYS A 32 -12.83 17.58 -14.78
C CYS A 32 -14.01 17.14 -15.64
N GLN A 33 -13.73 16.73 -16.88
CA GLN A 33 -14.72 16.29 -17.86
C GLN A 33 -15.13 14.82 -17.63
N GLU A 34 -14.23 14.02 -17.11
CA GLU A 34 -14.47 12.63 -16.72
C GLU A 34 -13.80 12.37 -15.38
N ILE A 35 -14.51 11.72 -14.46
CA ILE A 35 -14.01 11.39 -13.12
C ILE A 35 -14.05 9.88 -12.92
N ILE A 36 -12.89 9.28 -12.72
CA ILE A 36 -12.74 7.86 -12.45
C ILE A 36 -12.64 7.68 -10.93
N THR A 37 -13.56 6.87 -10.40
CA THR A 37 -13.61 6.57 -8.97
C THR A 37 -13.25 5.12 -8.70
N GLU A 38 -12.43 4.88 -7.68
CA GLU A 38 -11.97 3.55 -7.29
C GLU A 38 -12.08 3.34 -5.78
N SER A 39 -12.69 2.21 -5.39
CA SER A 39 -12.73 1.77 -4.00
C SER A 39 -12.06 0.40 -3.90
N PHE A 40 -11.24 0.17 -2.88
CA PHE A 40 -10.60 -1.12 -2.67
C PHE A 40 -10.72 -1.59 -1.23
N THR A 41 -10.88 -2.91 -1.08
CA THR A 41 -10.80 -3.59 0.19
C THR A 41 -9.33 -3.86 0.51
N GLY A 42 -8.89 -3.65 1.76
CA GLY A 42 -7.47 -3.66 2.15
C GLY A 42 -6.66 -4.93 1.86
N GLN A 43 -7.24 -5.94 1.21
CA GLN A 43 -6.55 -7.19 0.84
C GLN A 43 -6.00 -7.20 -0.59
N THR A 44 -6.61 -6.49 -1.53
CA THR A 44 -6.15 -6.40 -2.91
C THR A 44 -5.82 -4.95 -3.22
N MET A 45 -4.53 -4.68 -3.44
CA MET A 45 -4.06 -3.33 -3.78
C MET A 45 -4.04 -3.07 -5.28
N ASP A 46 -4.78 -3.87 -6.06
CA ASP A 46 -4.90 -3.68 -7.50
C ASP A 46 -5.76 -2.46 -7.80
N ARG A 47 -5.31 -1.66 -8.77
CA ARG A 47 -5.97 -0.43 -9.21
C ARG A 47 -6.30 -0.52 -10.71
N PRO A 48 -7.20 -1.42 -11.09
CA PRO A 48 -7.48 -1.67 -12.50
C PRO A 48 -7.99 -0.42 -13.22
N LYS A 49 -8.86 0.36 -12.57
CA LYS A 49 -9.40 1.59 -13.15
C LYS A 49 -8.34 2.68 -13.30
N PHE A 50 -7.41 2.79 -12.35
CA PHE A 50 -6.30 3.72 -12.47
C PHE A 50 -5.36 3.34 -13.62
N GLN A 51 -5.03 2.06 -13.75
CA GLN A 51 -4.20 1.58 -14.85
C GLN A 51 -4.89 1.77 -16.21
N GLU A 52 -6.19 1.51 -16.29
CA GLU A 52 -6.99 1.80 -17.48
C GLU A 52 -6.95 3.28 -17.82
N LEU A 53 -7.14 4.15 -16.83
CA LEU A 53 -7.03 5.60 -17.01
C LEU A 53 -5.65 5.99 -17.54
N LEU A 54 -4.57 5.51 -16.91
CA LEU A 54 -3.20 5.81 -17.35
C LEU A 54 -2.97 5.39 -18.81
N ASN A 55 -3.53 4.26 -19.24
CA ASN A 55 -3.42 3.78 -20.63
C ASN A 55 -4.23 4.62 -21.63
N ARG A 56 -5.35 5.22 -21.20
CA ARG A 56 -6.22 6.06 -22.02
C ARG A 56 -5.69 7.48 -22.21
N LEU A 57 -4.92 8.00 -21.26
CA LEU A 57 -4.39 9.36 -21.31
C LEU A 57 -3.48 9.56 -22.52
N GLN A 58 -3.66 10.67 -23.21
CA GLN A 58 -2.90 11.10 -24.38
C GLN A 58 -2.13 12.40 -24.12
N ALA A 59 -1.19 12.73 -25.01
CA ALA A 59 -0.45 13.97 -24.92
C ALA A 59 -1.42 15.19 -24.90
N ASN A 60 -1.13 16.17 -24.07
CA ASN A 60 -1.94 17.35 -23.74
C ASN A 60 -3.18 17.09 -22.87
N ASP A 61 -3.44 15.84 -22.46
CA ASP A 61 -4.43 15.59 -21.42
C ASP A 61 -3.91 16.06 -20.04
N THR A 62 -4.85 16.33 -19.14
CA THR A 62 -4.54 16.69 -17.75
C THR A 62 -5.14 15.67 -16.81
N LEU A 63 -4.31 15.05 -15.98
CA LEU A 63 -4.75 14.22 -14.86
C LEU A 63 -4.85 15.07 -13.60
N VAL A 64 -6.03 15.09 -12.97
CA VAL A 64 -6.29 15.85 -11.74
C VAL A 64 -6.56 14.91 -10.59
N VAL A 65 -5.89 15.15 -9.46
CA VAL A 65 -6.09 14.42 -8.20
C VAL A 65 -6.15 15.40 -7.03
N CYS A 66 -6.86 15.05 -5.98
CA CYS A 66 -6.95 15.92 -4.81
C CYS A 66 -5.62 16.01 -4.05
N LYS A 67 -4.92 14.90 -3.93
CA LYS A 67 -3.62 14.77 -3.23
C LYS A 67 -2.77 13.69 -3.90
N LEU A 68 -1.45 13.79 -3.78
CA LEU A 68 -0.51 12.82 -4.36
C LEU A 68 -0.75 11.39 -3.86
N ASP A 69 -1.09 11.22 -2.58
CA ASP A 69 -1.39 9.92 -1.98
C ASP A 69 -2.66 9.26 -2.55
N ARG A 70 -3.43 9.96 -3.37
CA ARG A 70 -4.61 9.40 -4.04
C ARG A 70 -4.25 8.54 -5.24
N PHE A 71 -3.21 8.87 -5.99
CA PHE A 71 -2.82 8.05 -7.14
C PHE A 71 -1.54 7.22 -6.92
N ALA A 72 -0.84 7.39 -5.81
CA ALA A 72 0.35 6.62 -5.46
C ALA A 72 0.23 5.94 -4.09
N ARG A 73 0.95 4.85 -3.87
CA ARG A 73 1.04 4.17 -2.56
C ARG A 73 2.13 4.77 -1.70
N THR A 74 3.19 5.20 -2.35
CA THR A 74 4.32 5.88 -1.75
C THR A 74 4.60 7.16 -2.50
N ALA A 75 5.20 8.14 -1.86
CA ALA A 75 5.59 9.37 -2.53
C ALA A 75 6.59 9.10 -3.67
N ILE A 76 7.47 8.10 -3.52
CA ILE A 76 8.42 7.67 -4.57
C ILE A 76 7.67 7.18 -5.80
N GLU A 77 6.71 6.26 -5.65
CA GLU A 77 5.86 5.76 -6.75
C GLU A 77 5.11 6.92 -7.42
N GLY A 78 4.57 7.86 -6.61
CA GLY A 78 3.85 9.02 -7.12
C GLY A 78 4.72 9.92 -7.99
N VAL A 79 5.92 10.24 -7.56
CA VAL A 79 6.86 11.04 -8.33
C VAL A 79 7.30 10.33 -9.62
N GLN A 80 7.54 9.02 -9.57
CA GLN A 80 7.86 8.23 -10.75
C GLN A 80 6.72 8.25 -11.77
N THR A 81 5.49 8.01 -11.33
CA THR A 81 4.30 8.05 -12.19
C THR A 81 4.12 9.43 -12.82
N VAL A 82 4.35 10.53 -12.07
CA VAL A 82 4.29 11.89 -12.65
C VAL A 82 5.36 12.09 -13.72
N LYS A 83 6.59 11.59 -13.52
CA LYS A 83 7.66 11.67 -14.53
C LYS A 83 7.28 10.91 -15.82
N GLU A 84 6.76 9.70 -15.69
CA GLU A 84 6.28 8.89 -16.82
C GLU A 84 5.16 9.62 -17.60
N LEU A 85 4.24 10.27 -16.90
CA LEU A 85 3.19 11.08 -17.52
C LEU A 85 3.77 12.29 -18.25
N PHE A 86 4.79 12.93 -17.70
CA PHE A 86 5.49 14.05 -18.35
C PHE A 86 6.19 13.64 -19.64
N GLU A 87 6.86 12.49 -19.65
CA GLU A 87 7.51 11.94 -20.85
C GLU A 87 6.50 11.67 -21.97
N ARG A 88 5.24 11.38 -21.59
CA ARG A 88 4.11 11.21 -22.50
C ARG A 88 3.41 12.53 -22.88
N GLY A 89 3.88 13.67 -22.38
CA GLY A 89 3.28 14.98 -22.64
C GLY A 89 1.96 15.22 -21.90
N ILE A 90 1.71 14.49 -20.80
CA ILE A 90 0.50 14.60 -19.98
C ILE A 90 0.79 15.53 -18.81
N LYS A 91 -0.14 16.45 -18.54
CA LYS A 91 -0.05 17.37 -17.40
C LYS A 91 -0.66 16.73 -16.15
N VAL A 92 -0.10 17.04 -14.98
CA VAL A 92 -0.62 16.54 -13.70
C VAL A 92 -0.99 17.72 -12.81
N HIS A 93 -2.22 17.76 -12.33
CA HIS A 93 -2.68 18.77 -11.36
C HIS A 93 -3.02 18.08 -10.03
N ILE A 94 -2.32 18.46 -8.98
CA ILE A 94 -2.57 18.00 -7.62
C ILE A 94 -3.22 19.19 -6.90
N LEU A 95 -4.50 19.09 -6.54
CA LEU A 95 -5.30 20.26 -6.10
C LEU A 95 -4.66 21.00 -4.89
N ASN A 96 -4.02 20.30 -3.99
CA ASN A 96 -3.34 20.89 -2.83
C ASN A 96 -1.92 21.40 -3.12
N MET A 97 -1.40 21.23 -4.36
CA MET A 97 -0.03 21.60 -4.74
C MET A 97 0.03 22.47 -6.00
N GLY A 98 -1.01 22.41 -6.82
CA GLY A 98 -1.09 23.12 -8.08
C GLY A 98 -0.79 22.27 -9.31
N LEU A 99 -0.78 22.92 -10.47
CA LEU A 99 -0.47 22.30 -11.74
C LEU A 99 1.05 22.05 -11.82
N ILE A 100 1.41 20.80 -12.11
CA ILE A 100 2.78 20.38 -12.31
C ILE A 100 2.94 19.99 -13.78
N GLU A 101 3.83 20.67 -14.49
CA GLU A 101 4.11 20.46 -15.90
C GLU A 101 5.58 20.09 -16.11
N ASN A 102 5.91 19.58 -17.28
CA ASN A 102 7.29 19.27 -17.66
C ASN A 102 8.09 20.55 -17.97
N THR A 103 8.35 21.31 -16.93
CA THR A 103 9.17 22.54 -16.94
C THR A 103 10.36 22.36 -16.01
N LEU A 104 11.35 23.24 -16.09
CA LEU A 104 12.48 23.24 -15.13
C LEU A 104 11.97 23.34 -13.69
N THR A 105 10.98 24.20 -13.43
CA THR A 105 10.39 24.37 -12.10
C THR A 105 9.61 23.10 -11.68
N GLY A 106 8.81 22.52 -12.57
CA GLY A 106 8.07 21.28 -12.29
C GLY A 106 9.00 20.11 -11.98
N ASN A 107 10.08 19.96 -12.75
CA ASN A 107 11.10 18.94 -12.49
C ASN A 107 11.85 19.17 -11.18
N LEU A 108 12.13 20.41 -10.82
CA LEU A 108 12.71 20.76 -9.52
C LEU A 108 11.78 20.36 -8.37
N ILE A 109 10.49 20.70 -8.46
CA ILE A 109 9.47 20.32 -7.46
C ILE A 109 9.44 18.80 -7.29
N LEU A 110 9.39 18.04 -8.38
CA LEU A 110 9.41 16.58 -8.34
C LEU A 110 10.68 16.01 -7.71
N THR A 111 11.84 16.62 -7.99
CA THR A 111 13.12 16.20 -7.40
C THR A 111 13.14 16.43 -5.90
N VAL A 112 12.67 17.58 -5.44
CA VAL A 112 12.55 17.87 -4.00
C VAL A 112 11.58 16.92 -3.31
N MET A 113 10.43 16.63 -3.95
CA MET A 113 9.47 15.67 -3.43
C MET A 113 10.04 14.26 -3.31
N LEU A 114 10.81 13.83 -4.31
CA LEU A 114 11.46 12.51 -4.27
C LEU A 114 12.47 12.43 -3.13
N ALA A 115 13.33 13.45 -3.00
CA ALA A 115 14.31 13.52 -1.91
C ALA A 115 13.63 13.50 -0.53
N PHE A 116 12.51 14.19 -0.38
CA PHE A 116 11.74 14.20 0.87
C PHE A 116 11.14 12.81 1.18
N ALA A 117 10.60 12.14 0.15
CA ALA A 117 10.03 10.80 0.28
C ALA A 117 11.10 9.74 0.66
N GLU A 118 12.29 9.84 0.09
CA GLU A 118 13.42 8.99 0.45
C GLU A 118 13.90 9.24 1.88
N TYR A 119 13.97 10.50 2.28
CA TYR A 119 14.29 10.88 3.65
C TYR A 119 13.27 10.33 4.66
N GLU A 120 11.97 10.51 4.43
CA GLU A 120 10.92 9.95 5.30
C GLU A 120 11.04 8.43 5.44
N ARG A 121 11.27 7.74 4.32
CA ARG A 121 11.48 6.29 4.34
C ARG A 121 12.72 5.91 5.17
N GLY A 122 13.82 6.63 5.02
CA GLY A 122 15.03 6.45 5.80
C GLY A 122 14.77 6.62 7.30
N MET A 123 14.07 7.67 7.70
CA MET A 123 13.69 7.94 9.08
C MET A 123 12.79 6.85 9.69
N ILE A 124 11.86 6.30 8.92
CA ILE A 124 10.99 5.18 9.36
C ILE A 124 11.83 3.93 9.62
N VAL A 125 12.76 3.61 8.72
CA VAL A 125 13.66 2.44 8.85
C VAL A 125 14.54 2.61 10.07
N GLU A 126 15.19 3.76 10.24
CA GLU A 126 16.06 4.07 11.37
C GLU A 126 15.31 3.97 12.70
N ARG A 127 14.14 4.61 12.81
CA ARG A 127 13.29 4.52 14.00
C ARG A 127 12.88 3.09 14.33
N THR A 128 12.55 2.31 13.29
CA THR A 128 12.19 0.90 13.46
C THR A 128 13.37 0.06 13.96
N GLN A 129 14.57 0.30 13.43
CA GLN A 129 15.78 -0.39 13.86
C GLN A 129 16.18 0.00 15.29
N MET A 130 16.10 1.28 15.64
CA MET A 130 16.34 1.73 17.02
C MET A 130 15.32 1.11 17.99
N GLY A 131 14.04 1.07 17.63
CA GLY A 131 12.99 0.41 18.42
C GLY A 131 13.26 -1.09 18.62
N LYS A 132 13.70 -1.79 17.56
CA LYS A 132 14.10 -3.21 17.66
C LYS A 132 15.36 -3.40 18.52
N ALA A 133 16.34 -2.53 18.39
CA ALA A 133 17.56 -2.58 19.20
C ALA A 133 17.23 -2.40 20.70
N ALA A 134 16.38 -1.45 21.05
CA ALA A 134 15.89 -1.25 22.41
C ALA A 134 15.08 -2.46 22.90
N ALA A 135 14.18 -3.00 22.07
CA ALA A 135 13.40 -4.19 22.44
C ALA A 135 14.26 -5.44 22.70
N ARG A 136 15.37 -5.63 21.96
CA ARG A 136 16.32 -6.73 22.15
C ARG A 136 17.07 -6.70 23.47
N GLN A 137 17.08 -5.58 24.17
CA GLN A 137 17.61 -5.50 25.54
C GLN A 137 16.70 -6.21 26.56
N ASN A 138 15.45 -6.47 26.22
CA ASN A 138 14.54 -7.26 27.04
C ASN A 138 14.79 -8.76 26.80
N PRO A 139 15.19 -9.56 27.81
CA PRO A 139 15.46 -11.00 27.67
C PRO A 139 14.27 -11.80 27.13
N ASN A 140 13.04 -11.30 27.32
CA ASN A 140 11.81 -11.94 26.87
C ASN A 140 11.39 -11.52 25.45
N PHE A 141 12.10 -10.59 24.83
CA PHE A 141 11.79 -10.14 23.47
C PHE A 141 12.10 -11.22 22.44
N LYS A 142 11.12 -11.53 21.61
CA LYS A 142 11.28 -12.44 20.45
C LYS A 142 10.92 -11.69 19.19
N ASP A 143 11.86 -11.56 18.26
CA ASP A 143 11.62 -10.96 16.94
C ASP A 143 10.78 -11.92 16.09
N GLY A 144 9.86 -11.36 15.30
CA GLY A 144 9.02 -12.09 14.39
C GLY A 144 7.61 -12.40 14.88
N ARG A 145 6.90 -13.21 14.12
CA ARG A 145 5.52 -13.61 14.45
C ARG A 145 5.50 -14.56 15.64
N PRO A 146 4.69 -14.31 16.67
CA PRO A 146 4.52 -15.25 17.78
C PRO A 146 4.15 -16.66 17.29
N LYS A 147 4.71 -17.67 17.92
CA LYS A 147 4.35 -19.06 17.60
C LYS A 147 2.88 -19.28 17.94
N LYS A 148 2.09 -19.77 16.97
CA LYS A 148 0.66 -20.04 17.13
C LYS A 148 0.41 -21.19 18.12
N TYR A 149 1.34 -22.13 18.20
CA TYR A 149 1.26 -23.31 19.05
C TYR A 149 2.48 -23.41 19.95
N SER A 150 2.28 -23.84 21.19
CA SER A 150 3.36 -24.08 22.14
C SER A 150 4.16 -25.33 21.75
N SER A 151 5.40 -25.45 22.30
CA SER A 151 6.22 -26.64 22.08
C SER A 151 5.53 -27.92 22.59
N ALA A 152 4.79 -27.83 23.71
CA ALA A 152 4.04 -28.95 24.26
C ALA A 152 2.89 -29.40 23.35
N GLN A 153 2.17 -28.46 22.74
CA GLN A 153 1.11 -28.78 21.77
C GLN A 153 1.66 -29.46 20.51
N ILE A 154 2.82 -29.01 20.04
CA ILE A 154 3.46 -29.63 18.88
C ILE A 154 3.98 -31.03 19.24
N ALA A 155 4.59 -31.22 20.42
CA ALA A 155 5.05 -32.51 20.88
C ALA A 155 3.90 -33.51 20.95
N LEU A 156 2.80 -33.17 21.61
CA LEU A 156 1.60 -34.01 21.69
C LEU A 156 1.07 -34.38 20.28
N ALA A 157 1.07 -33.46 19.35
CA ALA A 157 0.61 -33.73 17.98
C ALA A 157 1.57 -34.68 17.22
N LEU A 158 2.90 -34.59 17.49
CA LEU A 158 3.88 -35.51 16.93
C LEU A 158 3.76 -36.91 17.54
N ASP A 159 3.47 -37.02 18.84
CA ASP A 159 3.22 -38.31 19.52
C ASP A 159 2.01 -39.01 18.90
N LEU A 160 0.93 -38.29 18.64
CA LEU A 160 -0.25 -38.85 17.94
C LEU A 160 0.08 -39.38 16.53
N LEU A 161 1.00 -38.73 15.81
CA LEU A 161 1.49 -39.25 14.52
C LEU A 161 2.34 -40.50 14.69
N ASN A 162 3.15 -40.58 15.75
CA ASN A 162 3.96 -41.75 16.06
C ASN A 162 3.09 -42.95 16.50
N ASP A 163 1.94 -42.69 17.13
CA ASP A 163 0.94 -43.69 17.51
C ASP A 163 0.12 -44.20 16.30
N GLY A 164 0.51 -43.83 15.08
CA GLY A 164 -0.08 -44.31 13.82
C GLY A 164 -1.28 -43.54 13.30
N LYS A 165 -1.63 -42.39 13.90
CA LYS A 165 -2.68 -41.51 13.36
C LYS A 165 -2.20 -40.80 12.11
N THR A 166 -3.13 -40.58 11.17
CA THR A 166 -2.86 -39.83 9.94
C THR A 166 -2.73 -38.33 10.22
N TYR A 167 -2.03 -37.60 9.36
CA TYR A 167 -1.93 -36.12 9.46
C TYR A 167 -3.30 -35.44 9.49
N ARG A 168 -4.31 -35.98 8.79
CA ARG A 168 -5.66 -35.43 8.73
C ARG A 168 -6.38 -35.61 10.08
N GLU A 169 -6.23 -36.75 10.71
CA GLU A 169 -6.82 -37.02 12.04
C GLU A 169 -6.19 -36.12 13.09
N VAL A 170 -4.84 -35.99 13.10
CA VAL A 170 -4.13 -35.12 14.03
C VAL A 170 -4.49 -33.65 13.81
N GLU A 171 -4.65 -33.19 12.57
CA GLU A 171 -5.11 -31.84 12.26
C GLU A 171 -6.53 -31.59 12.79
N ASN A 172 -7.44 -32.55 12.63
CA ASN A 172 -8.81 -32.45 13.16
C ASN A 172 -8.85 -32.43 14.70
N MET A 173 -7.94 -33.17 15.36
CA MET A 173 -7.91 -33.26 16.82
C MET A 173 -7.21 -32.06 17.48
N THR A 174 -6.16 -31.53 16.86
CA THR A 174 -5.28 -30.52 17.47
C THR A 174 -5.41 -29.14 16.86
N GLY A 175 -6.02 -29.01 15.69
CA GLY A 175 -6.08 -27.76 14.89
C GLY A 175 -4.73 -27.38 14.27
N ILE A 176 -3.69 -28.24 14.39
CA ILE A 176 -2.36 -27.97 13.86
C ILE A 176 -2.26 -28.50 12.44
N SER A 177 -2.04 -27.61 11.47
CA SER A 177 -2.02 -27.98 10.06
C SER A 177 -0.89 -28.96 9.72
N LYS A 178 -1.14 -29.86 8.74
CA LYS A 178 -0.15 -30.79 8.19
C LYS A 178 1.18 -30.11 7.88
N SER A 179 1.17 -28.91 7.28
CA SER A 179 2.41 -28.18 6.94
C SER A 179 3.23 -27.78 8.17
N THR A 180 2.58 -27.48 9.29
CA THR A 180 3.23 -27.18 10.57
C THR A 180 3.84 -28.43 11.18
N LEU A 181 3.12 -29.55 11.16
CA LEU A 181 3.59 -30.84 11.68
C LEU A 181 4.79 -31.38 10.88
N VAL A 182 4.73 -31.31 9.55
CA VAL A 182 5.86 -31.71 8.68
C VAL A 182 7.11 -30.87 8.95
N ARG A 183 6.95 -29.55 9.20
CA ARG A 183 8.07 -28.67 9.57
C ARG A 183 8.64 -28.99 10.95
N ALA A 184 7.80 -29.39 11.89
CA ALA A 184 8.20 -29.71 13.25
C ALA A 184 8.86 -31.10 13.37
N LYS A 185 8.63 -32.01 12.41
CA LYS A 185 9.24 -33.37 12.36
C LYS A 185 10.63 -33.35 11.70
N ARG A 186 11.03 -32.23 11.03
CA ARG A 186 12.37 -32.04 10.48
C ARG A 186 13.34 -31.53 11.54
#